data_4683695b8f0ca4414562edab8f28a565
#
_entry.id   4683695b8f0ca4414562edab8f28a565
#
_cell.length_a   1.000
_cell.length_b   1.000
_cell.length_c   1.000
_cell.angle_alpha   90.00
_cell.angle_beta   90.00
_cell.angle_gamma   90.00
#
_symmetry.space_group_name_H-M   'P 1'
#
loop_
_entity.id
_entity.type
_entity.pdbx_description
1 polymer ?
#
loop_
_entity_poly.entity_id
_entity_poly.type
_entity_poly.pdbx_seq_one_letter_code
_entity_poly.pdbx_strand_id
1 'polypeptide(L)'
;MRKGDDARRELMRRAAELFDGRGYDAVSVKDIADSLGWPKSLIYYYCTSKEELVMKAAGMRADAVIGDVEKYICECAGGNIERLSRALGCVTFWYDGDPKTAARLISTLYQPGSLPWRVYLRAALLPKISATCNDIIADGVKDYEMYTPYPRAICGALLEISADLAEKLAPLVRQGGCGAFDQCERLLTAYRCAVERLVEAPFGSLRLVETAFLRDTARELGVDFSGGANDETLDCGDSDCNNDAVDGGGAG
;
A
#
# COMPACT_ATOMS: atom_id res chain seq x y z
N MET A 1 -10.77 22.68 31.36
CA MET A 1 -9.91 22.29 30.24
C MET A 1 -10.15 20.86 29.74
N ARG A 2 -10.33 19.84 30.58
CA ARG A 2 -10.50 18.42 30.15
C ARG A 2 -11.74 18.13 29.29
N LYS A 3 -12.92 18.71 29.56
CA LYS A 3 -14.16 18.43 28.81
C LYS A 3 -14.14 18.81 27.33
N GLY A 4 -13.47 19.90 26.97
CA GLY A 4 -13.35 20.35 25.58
C GLY A 4 -12.37 19.48 24.76
N ASP A 5 -11.29 19.02 25.38
CA ASP A 5 -10.29 18.16 24.74
C ASP A 5 -10.86 16.75 24.50
N ASP A 6 -11.65 16.23 25.44
CA ASP A 6 -12.31 14.92 25.28
C ASP A 6 -13.36 14.95 24.17
N ALA A 7 -14.17 16.02 24.12
CA ALA A 7 -15.15 16.22 23.04
C ALA A 7 -14.48 16.34 21.67
N ARG A 8 -13.37 17.07 21.59
CA ARG A 8 -12.58 17.17 20.34
C ARG A 8 -12.03 15.82 19.88
N ARG A 9 -11.48 15.03 20.80
CA ARG A 9 -10.99 13.67 20.50
C ARG A 9 -12.11 12.77 20.01
N GLU A 10 -13.27 12.80 20.68
CA GLU A 10 -14.44 12.02 20.29
C GLU A 10 -14.95 12.38 18.90
N LEU A 11 -14.99 13.69 18.57
CA LEU A 11 -15.34 14.17 17.24
C LEU A 11 -14.38 13.60 16.17
N MET A 12 -13.05 13.70 16.39
CA MET A 12 -12.06 13.24 15.41
C MET A 12 -12.10 11.71 15.26
N ARG A 13 -12.25 10.98 16.36
CA ARG A 13 -12.40 9.53 16.35
C ARG A 13 -13.61 9.11 15.53
N ARG A 14 -14.77 9.72 15.80
CA ARG A 14 -16.02 9.39 15.09
C ARG A 14 -15.96 9.76 13.62
N ALA A 15 -15.37 10.90 13.29
CA ALA A 15 -15.15 11.30 11.90
C ALA A 15 -14.26 10.30 11.17
N ALA A 16 -13.14 9.88 11.76
CA ALA A 16 -12.25 8.88 11.19
C ALA A 16 -12.98 7.55 10.93
N GLU A 17 -13.76 7.05 11.89
CA GLU A 17 -14.54 5.82 11.73
C GLU A 17 -15.54 5.88 10.57
N LEU A 18 -16.21 7.03 10.41
CA LEU A 18 -17.15 7.22 9.31
C LEU A 18 -16.44 7.33 7.96
N PHE A 19 -15.31 8.03 7.89
CA PHE A 19 -14.52 8.12 6.67
C PHE A 19 -13.90 6.77 6.29
N ASP A 20 -13.42 5.99 7.28
CA ASP A 20 -12.94 4.63 7.07
C ASP A 20 -14.05 3.70 6.52
N GLY A 21 -15.25 3.78 7.09
CA GLY A 21 -16.33 2.87 6.74
C GLY A 21 -17.12 3.22 5.47
N ARG A 22 -17.30 4.52 5.18
CA ARG A 22 -18.22 5.01 4.12
C ARG A 22 -17.53 5.81 3.02
N GLY A 23 -16.25 6.15 3.19
CA GLY A 23 -15.53 7.06 2.32
C GLY A 23 -15.84 8.54 2.58
N TYR A 24 -14.96 9.43 2.11
CA TYR A 24 -15.06 10.87 2.37
C TYR A 24 -16.30 11.49 1.73
N ASP A 25 -16.59 11.18 0.46
CA ASP A 25 -17.67 11.83 -0.28
C ASP A 25 -19.06 11.47 0.28
N ALA A 26 -19.23 10.25 0.78
CA ALA A 26 -20.49 9.76 1.33
C ALA A 26 -20.79 10.23 2.77
N VAL A 27 -19.85 10.93 3.42
CA VAL A 27 -19.99 11.38 4.80
C VAL A 27 -20.09 12.90 4.83
N SER A 28 -21.21 13.44 5.32
CA SER A 28 -21.41 14.87 5.55
C SER A 28 -21.08 15.26 7.00
N VAL A 29 -20.85 16.56 7.24
CA VAL A 29 -20.72 17.11 8.61
C VAL A 29 -21.98 16.83 9.43
N LYS A 30 -23.16 16.77 8.78
CA LYS A 30 -24.41 16.41 9.44
C LYS A 30 -24.41 14.97 9.91
N ASP A 31 -23.96 14.02 9.07
CA ASP A 31 -23.88 12.61 9.46
C ASP A 31 -23.00 12.40 10.68
N ILE A 32 -21.89 13.13 10.75
CA ILE A 32 -20.99 13.08 11.91
C ILE A 32 -21.66 13.65 13.16
N ALA A 33 -22.34 14.80 13.04
CA ALA A 33 -23.08 15.42 14.13
C ALA A 33 -24.20 14.50 14.65
N ASP A 34 -24.99 13.95 13.74
CA ASP A 34 -26.10 13.04 14.06
C ASP A 34 -25.58 11.76 14.76
N SER A 35 -24.43 11.24 14.33
CA SER A 35 -23.80 10.04 14.93
C SER A 35 -23.30 10.24 16.36
N LEU A 36 -23.04 11.50 16.74
CA LEU A 36 -22.61 11.90 18.07
C LEU A 36 -23.78 12.40 18.94
N GLY A 37 -24.96 12.59 18.36
CA GLY A 37 -26.08 13.29 19.02
C GLY A 37 -25.78 14.76 19.28
N TRP A 38 -24.95 15.40 18.46
CA TRP A 38 -24.52 16.78 18.64
C TRP A 38 -25.20 17.72 17.64
N PRO A 39 -25.45 18.98 18.02
CA PRO A 39 -25.87 19.97 17.05
C PRO A 39 -24.72 20.28 16.07
N LYS A 40 -25.05 20.48 14.79
CA LYS A 40 -24.09 20.80 13.73
C LYS A 40 -23.19 22.02 14.06
N SER A 41 -23.74 23.00 14.79
CA SER A 41 -23.02 24.19 15.26
C SER A 41 -21.84 23.84 16.17
N LEU A 42 -21.95 22.75 16.96
CA LEU A 42 -20.87 22.31 17.82
C LEU A 42 -19.70 21.73 17.01
N ILE A 43 -20.00 21.07 15.88
CA ILE A 43 -18.93 20.60 14.97
C ILE A 43 -18.15 21.80 14.43
N TYR A 44 -18.87 22.83 13.97
CA TYR A 44 -18.24 24.04 13.43
C TYR A 44 -17.51 24.90 14.48
N TYR A 45 -17.75 24.68 15.76
CA TYR A 45 -16.93 25.24 16.83
C TYR A 45 -15.51 24.62 16.85
N TYR A 46 -15.37 23.32 16.51
CA TYR A 46 -14.09 22.62 16.49
C TYR A 46 -13.39 22.63 15.13
N CYS A 47 -14.13 22.71 14.03
CA CYS A 47 -13.62 22.69 12.66
C CYS A 47 -14.43 23.62 11.78
N THR A 48 -13.77 24.49 11.04
CA THR A 48 -14.41 25.50 10.17
C THR A 48 -14.97 24.91 8.89
N SER A 49 -14.45 23.74 8.45
CA SER A 49 -14.87 23.07 7.23
C SER A 49 -14.77 21.54 7.36
N LYS A 50 -15.33 20.81 6.37
CA LYS A 50 -15.19 19.36 6.26
C LYS A 50 -13.74 18.97 5.97
N GLU A 51 -13.03 19.79 5.19
CA GLU A 51 -11.61 19.59 4.85
C GLU A 51 -10.74 19.71 6.10
N GLU A 52 -10.98 20.68 6.97
CA GLU A 52 -10.28 20.82 8.24
C GLU A 52 -10.57 19.62 9.16
N LEU A 53 -11.82 19.17 9.17
CA LEU A 53 -12.24 18.03 9.98
C LEU A 53 -11.53 16.73 9.51
N VAL A 54 -11.49 16.46 8.19
CA VAL A 54 -10.84 15.27 7.66
C VAL A 54 -9.33 15.30 7.91
N MET A 55 -8.68 16.45 7.78
CA MET A 55 -7.25 16.61 8.05
C MET A 55 -6.92 16.30 9.51
N LYS A 56 -7.71 16.86 10.45
CA LYS A 56 -7.52 16.61 11.89
C LYS A 56 -7.83 15.16 12.28
N ALA A 57 -8.88 14.56 11.71
CA ALA A 57 -9.24 13.16 11.91
C ALA A 57 -8.15 12.23 11.38
N ALA A 58 -7.58 12.51 10.21
CA ALA A 58 -6.46 11.77 9.63
C ALA A 58 -5.20 11.84 10.51
N GLY A 59 -4.88 13.02 11.05
CA GLY A 59 -3.79 13.20 11.99
C GLY A 59 -3.96 12.31 13.22
N MET A 60 -5.13 12.35 13.86
CA MET A 60 -5.43 11.51 15.02
C MET A 60 -5.41 10.01 14.68
N ARG A 61 -5.90 9.62 13.49
CA ARG A 61 -5.85 8.22 13.03
C ARG A 61 -4.42 7.74 12.83
N ALA A 62 -3.56 8.59 12.24
CA ALA A 62 -2.13 8.31 12.10
C ALA A 62 -1.44 8.18 13.47
N ASP A 63 -1.76 9.07 14.44
CA ASP A 63 -1.24 8.98 15.82
C ASP A 63 -1.65 7.67 16.51
N ALA A 64 -2.85 7.18 16.23
CA ALA A 64 -3.35 5.95 16.85
C ALA A 64 -2.67 4.69 16.32
N VAL A 65 -2.19 4.70 15.05
CA VAL A 65 -1.60 3.50 14.43
C VAL A 65 -0.07 3.50 14.42
N ILE A 66 0.57 4.65 14.60
CA ILE A 66 2.02 4.75 14.45
C ILE A 66 2.79 3.86 15.43
N GLY A 67 2.31 3.73 16.67
CA GLY A 67 2.95 2.86 17.67
C GLY A 67 2.95 1.39 17.28
N ASP A 68 1.85 0.91 16.71
CA ASP A 68 1.75 -0.47 16.22
C ASP A 68 2.63 -0.68 14.98
N VAL A 69 2.69 0.31 14.09
CA VAL A 69 3.56 0.31 12.91
C VAL A 69 5.04 0.26 13.33
N GLU A 70 5.47 1.12 14.23
CA GLU A 70 6.85 1.14 14.74
C GLU A 70 7.22 -0.17 15.42
N LYS A 71 6.32 -0.71 16.24
CA LYS A 71 6.49 -2.01 16.88
C LYS A 71 6.68 -3.11 15.83
N TYR A 72 5.82 -3.20 14.82
CA TYR A 72 5.94 -4.18 13.74
C TYR A 72 7.27 -4.06 12.97
N ILE A 73 7.73 -2.84 12.71
CA ILE A 73 9.02 -2.59 12.04
C ILE A 73 10.19 -3.05 12.91
N CYS A 74 10.13 -2.79 14.22
CA CYS A 74 11.25 -3.05 15.13
C CYS A 74 11.32 -4.49 15.64
N GLU A 75 10.18 -5.18 15.75
CA GLU A 75 10.10 -6.56 16.28
C GLU A 75 10.41 -7.63 15.20
N CYS A 76 11.28 -7.34 14.24
CA CYS A 76 11.76 -8.35 13.31
C CYS A 76 13.09 -8.95 13.77
N ALA A 77 13.27 -10.25 13.48
CA ALA A 77 14.53 -10.95 13.77
C ALA A 77 15.62 -10.68 12.72
N GLY A 78 15.26 -10.03 11.61
CA GLY A 78 16.17 -9.72 10.51
C GLY A 78 16.91 -8.39 10.70
N GLY A 79 17.89 -8.16 9.81
CA GLY A 79 18.70 -6.95 9.78
C GLY A 79 17.94 -5.72 9.27
N ASN A 80 18.69 -4.66 8.97
CA ASN A 80 18.11 -3.37 8.57
C ASN A 80 17.39 -3.44 7.21
N ILE A 81 17.78 -4.37 6.32
CA ILE A 81 17.06 -4.60 5.05
C ILE A 81 15.64 -5.12 5.31
N GLU A 82 15.46 -6.06 6.24
CA GLU A 82 14.11 -6.54 6.58
C GLU A 82 13.29 -5.47 7.29
N ARG A 83 13.89 -4.72 8.21
CA ARG A 83 13.23 -3.57 8.85
C ARG A 83 12.79 -2.52 7.84
N LEU A 84 13.64 -2.20 6.86
CA LEU A 84 13.29 -1.29 5.76
C LEU A 84 12.16 -1.85 4.91
N SER A 85 12.20 -3.15 4.56
CA SER A 85 11.12 -3.82 3.83
C SER A 85 9.78 -3.69 4.54
N ARG A 86 9.74 -3.90 5.85
CA ARG A 86 8.53 -3.72 6.68
C ARG A 86 8.07 -2.28 6.71
N ALA A 87 8.99 -1.32 6.88
CA ALA A 87 8.66 0.10 6.89
C ALA A 87 8.03 0.57 5.58
N LEU A 88 8.58 0.13 4.45
CA LEU A 88 8.03 0.41 3.12
C LEU A 88 6.68 -0.33 2.90
N GLY A 89 6.57 -1.55 3.40
CA GLY A 89 5.31 -2.32 3.39
C GLY A 89 4.17 -1.61 4.15
N CYS A 90 4.48 -0.95 5.26
CA CYS A 90 3.47 -0.17 6.02
C CYS A 90 2.81 0.93 5.18
N VAL A 91 3.55 1.54 4.26
CA VAL A 91 3.02 2.56 3.35
C VAL A 91 2.10 1.94 2.30
N THR A 92 2.31 0.68 1.97
CA THR A 92 1.47 -0.09 1.04
C THR A 92 0.29 -0.80 1.72
N PHE A 93 -0.04 -0.47 2.98
CA PHE A 93 -1.13 -1.05 3.77
C PHE A 93 -0.98 -2.54 4.13
N TRP A 94 0.21 -3.10 4.01
CA TRP A 94 0.52 -4.50 4.37
C TRP A 94 1.42 -4.59 5.61
N TYR A 95 1.14 -3.74 6.60
CA TYR A 95 2.05 -3.53 7.74
C TYR A 95 2.04 -4.65 8.78
N ASP A 96 0.97 -5.43 8.89
CA ASP A 96 0.83 -6.46 9.93
C ASP A 96 0.88 -7.90 9.40
N GLY A 97 1.01 -8.05 8.07
CA GLY A 97 1.03 -9.37 7.44
C GLY A 97 -0.31 -10.13 7.49
N ASP A 98 -1.41 -9.47 7.92
CA ASP A 98 -2.74 -10.07 7.95
C ASP A 98 -3.54 -9.72 6.68
N PRO A 99 -3.86 -10.71 5.81
CA PRO A 99 -4.63 -10.50 4.60
C PRO A 99 -6.02 -9.89 4.84
N LYS A 100 -6.66 -10.16 5.98
CA LYS A 100 -7.98 -9.60 6.33
C LYS A 100 -7.89 -8.10 6.60
N THR A 101 -6.85 -7.69 7.33
CA THR A 101 -6.59 -6.27 7.58
C THR A 101 -6.30 -5.54 6.27
N ALA A 102 -5.46 -6.10 5.40
CA ALA A 102 -5.16 -5.54 4.08
C ALA A 102 -6.43 -5.44 3.20
N ALA A 103 -7.24 -6.49 3.13
CA ALA A 103 -8.49 -6.50 2.38
C ALA A 103 -9.46 -5.41 2.87
N ARG A 104 -9.60 -5.25 4.20
CA ARG A 104 -10.41 -4.18 4.79
C ARG A 104 -9.88 -2.80 4.41
N LEU A 105 -8.58 -2.56 4.51
CA LEU A 105 -7.96 -1.28 4.15
C LEU A 105 -8.14 -0.97 2.66
N ILE A 106 -7.92 -1.95 1.78
CA ILE A 106 -8.17 -1.80 0.34
C ILE A 106 -9.63 -1.46 0.08
N SER A 107 -10.57 -2.18 0.69
CA SER A 107 -12.01 -1.93 0.53
C SER A 107 -12.42 -0.52 0.96
N THR A 108 -11.85 -0.01 2.04
CA THR A 108 -12.23 1.27 2.63
C THR A 108 -11.50 2.45 2.00
N LEU A 109 -10.18 2.33 1.80
CA LEU A 109 -9.35 3.44 1.33
C LEU A 109 -9.37 3.61 -0.19
N TYR A 110 -9.63 2.54 -0.95
CA TYR A 110 -9.64 2.56 -2.42
C TYR A 110 -11.04 2.45 -3.03
N GLN A 111 -12.10 2.60 -2.21
CA GLN A 111 -13.46 2.75 -2.72
C GLN A 111 -13.66 4.12 -3.40
N PRO A 112 -14.63 4.24 -4.33
CA PRO A 112 -14.98 5.54 -4.91
C PRO A 112 -15.28 6.56 -3.82
N GLY A 113 -14.80 7.80 -4.00
CA GLY A 113 -15.00 8.89 -3.04
C GLY A 113 -14.12 8.86 -1.78
N SER A 114 -13.17 7.92 -1.66
CA SER A 114 -12.23 7.88 -0.53
C SER A 114 -10.91 8.61 -0.77
N LEU A 115 -10.67 9.10 -1.98
CA LEU A 115 -9.38 9.73 -2.33
C LEU A 115 -8.95 10.84 -1.36
N PRO A 116 -9.80 11.82 -0.97
CA PRO A 116 -9.39 12.86 -0.03
C PRO A 116 -8.98 12.29 1.33
N TRP A 117 -9.73 11.31 1.86
CA TRP A 117 -9.39 10.64 3.13
C TRP A 117 -8.02 9.96 3.06
N ARG A 118 -7.76 9.19 2.00
CA ARG A 118 -6.49 8.50 1.77
C ARG A 118 -5.33 9.48 1.65
N VAL A 119 -5.49 10.59 0.92
CA VAL A 119 -4.47 11.62 0.75
C VAL A 119 -4.10 12.25 2.09
N TYR A 120 -5.08 12.66 2.90
CA TYR A 120 -4.82 13.27 4.21
C TYR A 120 -4.23 12.26 5.20
N LEU A 121 -4.70 11.00 5.20
CA LEU A 121 -4.15 9.95 6.04
C LEU A 121 -2.68 9.68 5.70
N ARG A 122 -2.36 9.57 4.40
CA ARG A 122 -0.98 9.43 3.92
C ARG A 122 -0.12 10.63 4.33
N ALA A 123 -0.58 11.83 4.10
CA ALA A 123 0.15 13.05 4.48
C ALA A 123 0.42 13.14 5.99
N ALA A 124 -0.47 12.59 6.83
CA ALA A 124 -0.28 12.54 8.27
C ALA A 124 0.67 11.40 8.72
N LEU A 125 0.69 10.28 8.00
CA LEU A 125 1.44 9.08 8.37
C LEU A 125 2.90 9.11 7.90
N LEU A 126 3.15 9.54 6.65
CA LEU A 126 4.49 9.50 6.05
C LEU A 126 5.57 10.23 6.87
N PRO A 127 5.34 11.44 7.41
CA PRO A 127 6.37 12.11 8.23
C PRO A 127 6.75 11.33 9.49
N LYS A 128 5.81 10.56 10.05
CA LYS A 128 6.04 9.74 11.25
C LYS A 128 6.87 8.50 10.92
N ILE A 129 6.52 7.78 9.86
CA ILE A 129 7.30 6.62 9.38
C ILE A 129 8.70 7.06 8.92
N SER A 130 8.82 8.26 8.34
CA SER A 130 10.09 8.78 7.84
C SER A 130 11.17 8.88 8.93
N ALA A 131 10.81 9.19 10.16
CA ALA A 131 11.77 9.23 11.27
C ALA A 131 12.40 7.82 11.48
N THR A 132 11.56 6.80 11.63
CA THR A 132 12.00 5.40 11.80
C THR A 132 12.78 4.90 10.58
N CYS A 133 12.33 5.21 9.35
CA CYS A 133 13.04 4.82 8.13
C CYS A 133 14.44 5.45 8.03
N ASN A 134 14.59 6.72 8.43
CA ASN A 134 15.89 7.38 8.43
C ASN A 134 16.89 6.68 9.35
N ASP A 135 16.45 6.27 10.55
CA ASP A 135 17.29 5.54 11.49
C ASP A 135 17.68 4.16 10.95
N ILE A 136 16.72 3.43 10.36
CA ILE A 136 16.97 2.13 9.74
C ILE A 136 17.98 2.22 8.59
N ILE A 137 17.85 3.22 7.72
CA ILE A 137 18.78 3.42 6.59
C ILE A 137 20.16 3.79 7.11
N ALA A 138 20.24 4.65 8.13
CA ALA A 138 21.52 5.05 8.73
C ALA A 138 22.24 3.86 9.40
N ASP A 139 21.50 3.02 10.14
CA ASP A 139 22.03 1.81 10.76
C ASP A 139 22.45 0.81 9.68
N GLY A 140 21.64 0.59 8.63
CA GLY A 140 21.97 -0.33 7.55
C GLY A 140 23.20 0.08 6.74
N VAL A 141 23.45 1.38 6.56
CA VAL A 141 24.68 1.87 5.95
C VAL A 141 25.88 1.61 6.88
N LYS A 142 25.73 1.85 8.19
CA LYS A 142 26.77 1.60 9.20
C LYS A 142 27.13 0.12 9.31
N ASP A 143 26.14 -0.76 9.18
CA ASP A 143 26.30 -2.21 9.27
C ASP A 143 26.67 -2.87 7.93
N TYR A 144 26.90 -2.07 6.87
CA TYR A 144 27.26 -2.53 5.52
C TYR A 144 26.20 -3.41 4.85
N GLU A 145 24.95 -3.32 5.27
CA GLU A 145 23.83 -4.03 4.65
C GLU A 145 23.31 -3.31 3.38
N MET A 146 23.49 -2.00 3.32
CA MET A 146 23.11 -1.14 2.20
C MET A 146 24.05 0.05 2.08
N TYR A 147 23.98 0.77 0.95
CA TYR A 147 24.78 1.96 0.74
C TYR A 147 23.94 3.07 0.09
N THR A 148 24.08 4.26 0.62
CA THR A 148 23.59 5.50 -0.01
C THR A 148 24.37 6.69 0.54
N PRO A 149 24.83 7.62 -0.32
CA PRO A 149 25.54 8.82 0.13
C PRO A 149 24.63 9.83 0.83
N TYR A 150 23.30 9.70 0.69
CA TYR A 150 22.32 10.66 1.22
C TYR A 150 21.15 9.96 1.96
N PRO A 151 21.40 9.31 3.11
CA PRO A 151 20.40 8.48 3.79
C PRO A 151 19.07 9.20 4.05
N ARG A 152 19.11 10.44 4.52
CA ARG A 152 17.91 11.23 4.83
C ARG A 152 17.14 11.68 3.59
N ALA A 153 17.84 12.02 2.51
CA ALA A 153 17.19 12.45 1.27
C ALA A 153 16.51 11.29 0.55
N ILE A 154 17.13 10.10 0.56
CA ILE A 154 16.59 8.92 -0.11
C ILE A 154 15.34 8.37 0.57
N CYS A 155 15.23 8.51 1.91
CA CYS A 155 14.09 8.02 2.67
C CYS A 155 12.76 8.55 2.12
N GLY A 156 12.65 9.84 1.87
CA GLY A 156 11.44 10.44 1.29
C GLY A 156 11.08 9.83 -0.06
N ALA A 157 12.08 9.64 -0.94
CA ALA A 157 11.86 9.01 -2.25
C ALA A 157 11.38 7.56 -2.13
N LEU A 158 11.96 6.77 -1.21
CA LEU A 158 11.54 5.39 -0.98
C LEU A 158 10.10 5.29 -0.49
N LEU A 159 9.70 6.17 0.42
CA LEU A 159 8.32 6.22 0.93
C LEU A 159 7.33 6.62 -0.17
N GLU A 160 7.67 7.57 -1.03
CA GLU A 160 6.80 7.94 -2.17
C GLU A 160 6.74 6.83 -3.23
N ILE A 161 7.83 6.12 -3.51
CA ILE A 161 7.84 4.93 -4.36
C ILE A 161 6.90 3.87 -3.82
N SER A 162 6.94 3.60 -2.51
CA SER A 162 6.03 2.63 -1.88
C SER A 162 4.58 3.09 -1.91
N ALA A 163 4.31 4.38 -1.72
CA ALA A 163 2.96 4.93 -1.82
C ALA A 163 2.41 4.82 -3.26
N ASP A 164 3.23 5.07 -4.27
CA ASP A 164 2.84 4.90 -5.68
C ASP A 164 2.58 3.42 -6.02
N LEU A 165 3.37 2.51 -5.47
CA LEU A 165 3.11 1.07 -5.59
C LEU A 165 1.73 0.70 -5.02
N ALA A 166 1.37 1.21 -3.85
CA ALA A 166 0.07 0.98 -3.24
C ALA A 166 -1.09 1.48 -4.13
N GLU A 167 -0.96 2.67 -4.72
CA GLU A 167 -1.96 3.23 -5.64
C GLU A 167 -2.19 2.34 -6.88
N LYS A 168 -1.15 1.62 -7.33
CA LYS A 168 -1.24 0.71 -8.48
C LYS A 168 -1.71 -0.69 -8.11
N LEU A 169 -1.26 -1.22 -6.98
CA LEU A 169 -1.63 -2.58 -6.56
C LEU A 169 -3.07 -2.69 -6.05
N ALA A 170 -3.53 -1.75 -5.24
CA ALA A 170 -4.83 -1.85 -4.61
C ALA A 170 -6.01 -1.96 -5.60
N PRO A 171 -6.07 -1.20 -6.71
CA PRO A 171 -7.09 -1.40 -7.73
C PRO A 171 -7.03 -2.79 -8.39
N LEU A 172 -5.82 -3.30 -8.69
CA LEU A 172 -5.64 -4.62 -9.30
C LEU A 172 -6.12 -5.74 -8.38
N VAL A 173 -5.72 -5.69 -7.10
CA VAL A 173 -6.16 -6.67 -6.09
C VAL A 173 -7.67 -6.60 -5.86
N ARG A 174 -8.27 -5.40 -5.93
CA ARG A 174 -9.70 -5.20 -5.72
C ARG A 174 -10.55 -5.65 -6.90
N GLN A 175 -10.07 -5.45 -8.12
CA GLN A 175 -10.81 -5.79 -9.34
C GLN A 175 -10.59 -7.23 -9.76
N GLY A 176 -9.38 -7.77 -9.53
CA GLY A 176 -9.01 -9.10 -9.97
C GLY A 176 -9.06 -9.26 -11.49
N GLY A 177 -9.36 -10.49 -11.92
CA GLY A 177 -9.53 -10.83 -13.32
C GLY A 177 -8.26 -11.35 -13.99
N CYS A 178 -8.40 -11.71 -15.27
CA CYS A 178 -7.32 -12.32 -16.05
C CYS A 178 -6.11 -11.39 -16.16
N GLY A 179 -4.93 -11.90 -15.78
CA GLY A 179 -3.66 -11.16 -15.85
C GLY A 179 -3.43 -10.14 -14.75
N ALA A 180 -4.37 -9.89 -13.84
CA ALA A 180 -4.18 -8.96 -12.72
C ALA A 180 -3.06 -9.41 -11.80
N PHE A 181 -2.98 -10.71 -11.52
CA PHE A 181 -1.91 -11.28 -10.72
C PHE A 181 -0.52 -11.08 -11.35
N ASP A 182 -0.36 -11.41 -12.62
CA ASP A 182 0.91 -11.22 -13.34
C ASP A 182 1.31 -9.74 -13.42
N GLN A 183 0.33 -8.85 -13.51
CA GLN A 183 0.58 -7.41 -13.47
C GLN A 183 1.07 -6.97 -12.08
N CYS A 184 0.50 -7.50 -11.00
CA CYS A 184 0.99 -7.28 -9.64
C CYS A 184 2.42 -7.77 -9.46
N GLU A 185 2.75 -8.98 -9.93
CA GLU A 185 4.11 -9.53 -9.85
C GLU A 185 5.14 -8.68 -10.60
N ARG A 186 4.79 -8.23 -11.82
CA ARG A 186 5.65 -7.32 -12.59
C ARG A 186 5.88 -6.00 -11.87
N LEU A 187 4.82 -5.40 -11.29
CA LEU A 187 4.94 -4.18 -10.51
C LEU A 187 5.82 -4.38 -9.28
N LEU A 188 5.56 -5.42 -8.48
CA LEU A 188 6.35 -5.73 -7.29
C LEU A 188 7.83 -5.92 -7.63
N THR A 189 8.13 -6.65 -8.70
CA THR A 189 9.51 -6.86 -9.15
C THR A 189 10.17 -5.57 -9.57
N ALA A 190 9.50 -4.73 -10.36
CA ALA A 190 10.05 -3.46 -10.84
C ALA A 190 10.32 -2.49 -9.67
N TYR A 191 9.38 -2.37 -8.73
CA TYR A 191 9.51 -1.48 -7.59
C TYR A 191 10.58 -1.96 -6.60
N ARG A 192 10.64 -3.26 -6.32
CA ARG A 192 11.72 -3.85 -5.53
C ARG A 192 13.08 -3.55 -6.13
N CYS A 193 13.28 -3.83 -7.43
CA CYS A 193 14.53 -3.54 -8.11
C CYS A 193 14.90 -2.06 -8.06
N ALA A 194 13.93 -1.15 -8.17
CA ALA A 194 14.17 0.29 -8.06
C ALA A 194 14.64 0.67 -6.64
N VAL A 195 13.97 0.18 -5.61
CA VAL A 195 14.35 0.43 -4.20
C VAL A 195 15.73 -0.14 -3.89
N GLU A 196 16.01 -1.40 -4.26
CA GLU A 196 17.31 -2.05 -4.04
C GLU A 196 18.46 -1.26 -4.69
N ARG A 197 18.27 -0.73 -5.90
CA ARG A 197 19.26 0.10 -6.57
C ARG A 197 19.49 1.45 -5.89
N LEU A 198 18.43 2.06 -5.34
CA LEU A 198 18.53 3.36 -4.68
C LEU A 198 19.31 3.29 -3.37
N VAL A 199 19.31 2.16 -2.69
CA VAL A 199 20.05 1.92 -1.45
C VAL A 199 21.20 0.94 -1.62
N GLU A 200 21.54 0.57 -2.85
CA GLU A 200 22.57 -0.41 -3.20
C GLU A 200 22.51 -1.70 -2.34
N ALA A 201 21.28 -2.14 -2.06
CA ALA A 201 21.04 -3.39 -1.35
C ALA A 201 21.23 -4.59 -2.30
N PRO A 202 21.59 -5.79 -1.79
CA PRO A 202 21.68 -6.99 -2.60
C PRO A 202 20.39 -7.29 -3.37
N PHE A 203 20.52 -7.72 -4.62
CA PHE A 203 19.35 -8.05 -5.46
C PHE A 203 18.50 -9.17 -4.83
N GLY A 204 17.19 -8.93 -4.73
CA GLY A 204 16.23 -9.86 -4.13
C GLY A 204 16.22 -9.87 -2.60
N SER A 205 16.95 -8.96 -1.94
CA SER A 205 17.01 -8.88 -0.48
C SER A 205 15.81 -8.14 0.14
N LEU A 206 15.20 -7.20 -0.58
CA LEU A 206 14.02 -6.48 -0.12
C LEU A 206 12.73 -7.23 -0.45
N ARG A 207 11.81 -7.26 0.51
CA ARG A 207 10.48 -7.87 0.37
C ARG A 207 9.41 -6.82 0.64
N LEU A 208 8.97 -6.10 -0.39
CA LEU A 208 7.95 -5.07 -0.25
C LEU A 208 6.58 -5.68 0.11
N VAL A 209 6.17 -6.69 -0.63
CA VAL A 209 4.96 -7.49 -0.41
C VAL A 209 5.20 -8.86 -1.04
N GLU A 210 4.73 -9.93 -0.40
CA GLU A 210 4.79 -11.27 -0.98
C GLU A 210 3.58 -11.53 -1.87
N THR A 211 3.78 -12.21 -3.01
CA THR A 211 2.69 -12.51 -3.96
C THR A 211 1.64 -13.45 -3.37
N ALA A 212 2.06 -14.37 -2.48
CA ALA A 212 1.14 -15.22 -1.73
C ALA A 212 0.16 -14.38 -0.88
N PHE A 213 0.68 -13.34 -0.22
CA PHE A 213 -0.14 -12.42 0.57
C PHE A 213 -1.17 -11.67 -0.28
N LEU A 214 -0.81 -11.27 -1.51
CA LEU A 214 -1.76 -10.65 -2.44
C LEU A 214 -2.91 -11.60 -2.82
N ARG A 215 -2.61 -12.89 -3.07
CA ARG A 215 -3.63 -13.91 -3.34
C ARG A 215 -4.58 -14.10 -2.17
N ASP A 216 -4.04 -14.17 -0.96
CA ASP A 216 -4.85 -14.32 0.24
C ASP A 216 -5.70 -13.07 0.50
N THR A 217 -5.15 -11.88 0.30
CA THR A 217 -5.89 -10.61 0.37
C THR A 217 -7.02 -10.54 -0.66
N ALA A 218 -6.78 -10.96 -1.90
CA ALA A 218 -7.81 -11.01 -2.94
C ALA A 218 -8.92 -12.01 -2.57
N ARG A 219 -8.55 -13.17 -2.00
CA ARG A 219 -9.53 -14.16 -1.51
C ARG A 219 -10.41 -13.58 -0.40
N GLU A 220 -9.85 -12.83 0.54
CA GLU A 220 -10.63 -12.13 1.58
C GLU A 220 -11.57 -11.05 1.00
N LEU A 221 -11.22 -10.48 -0.15
CA LEU A 221 -12.09 -9.56 -0.91
C LEU A 221 -13.17 -10.30 -1.73
N GLY A 222 -13.14 -11.63 -1.79
CA GLY A 222 -14.00 -12.42 -2.68
C GLY A 222 -13.66 -12.27 -4.15
N VAL A 223 -12.40 -11.92 -4.46
CA VAL A 223 -11.91 -11.67 -5.82
C VAL A 223 -11.13 -12.87 -6.29
N ASP A 224 -11.43 -13.33 -7.51
CA ASP A 224 -10.68 -14.40 -8.16
C ASP A 224 -9.39 -13.84 -8.79
N PHE A 225 -8.27 -14.40 -8.37
CA PHE A 225 -6.93 -14.12 -8.89
C PHE A 225 -6.37 -15.30 -9.70
N SER A 226 -7.21 -16.27 -10.06
CA SER A 226 -6.82 -17.52 -10.72
C SER A 226 -6.61 -17.42 -12.24
N GLY A 227 -6.49 -16.24 -12.81
CA GLY A 227 -6.38 -16.01 -14.24
C GLY A 227 -4.97 -16.07 -14.86
N GLY A 228 -4.03 -16.89 -14.38
CA GLY A 228 -2.66 -16.83 -14.89
C GLY A 228 -1.81 -18.09 -14.77
N ALA A 229 -2.40 -19.28 -14.99
CA ALA A 229 -1.68 -20.48 -15.40
C ALA A 229 -2.71 -21.47 -15.95
N ASN A 230 -3.09 -21.29 -17.20
CA ASN A 230 -3.46 -22.44 -17.97
C ASN A 230 -2.21 -23.32 -18.06
N ASP A 231 -2.22 -24.37 -17.29
CA ASP A 231 -1.45 -25.58 -17.53
C ASP A 231 -2.07 -26.25 -18.79
N GLU A 232 -2.06 -25.53 -19.89
CA GLU A 232 -2.16 -26.12 -21.20
C GLU A 232 -0.76 -26.56 -21.57
N THR A 233 -0.46 -27.81 -21.24
CA THR A 233 0.45 -28.62 -22.01
C THR A 233 0.22 -28.27 -23.47
N LEU A 234 1.13 -27.49 -24.04
CA LEU A 234 1.28 -27.37 -25.47
C LEU A 234 1.64 -28.77 -25.96
N ASP A 235 0.60 -29.54 -26.28
CA ASP A 235 0.69 -30.69 -27.16
C ASP A 235 1.18 -30.13 -28.49
N CYS A 236 2.48 -30.18 -28.68
CA CYS A 236 3.11 -29.97 -29.99
C CYS A 236 2.73 -31.14 -30.85
N GLY A 237 1.52 -31.07 -31.38
CA GLY A 237 1.10 -31.98 -32.45
C GLY A 237 2.08 -31.85 -33.61
N ASP A 238 2.87 -32.90 -33.78
CA ASP A 238 3.57 -33.21 -35.02
C ASP A 238 2.58 -33.14 -36.16
N SER A 239 2.64 -32.11 -36.96
CA SER A 239 1.98 -32.06 -38.26
C SER A 239 2.96 -31.50 -39.29
N ASP A 240 3.53 -32.48 -40.01
CA ASP A 240 3.87 -32.43 -41.42
C ASP A 240 4.76 -31.26 -41.91
N CYS A 241 6.08 -31.41 -41.72
CA CYS A 241 7.02 -30.92 -42.70
C CYS A 241 6.93 -31.83 -43.95
N ASN A 242 6.00 -31.54 -44.81
CA ASN A 242 5.97 -32.19 -46.13
C ASN A 242 7.01 -31.55 -47.02
N ASN A 243 7.90 -32.41 -47.44
CA ASN A 243 9.04 -32.23 -48.31
C ASN A 243 8.53 -32.05 -49.75
N ASP A 244 8.50 -30.87 -50.29
CA ASP A 244 8.38 -30.68 -51.73
C ASP A 244 9.74 -30.24 -52.30
N ALA A 245 10.48 -31.24 -52.70
CA ALA A 245 11.53 -31.14 -53.67
C ALA A 245 10.96 -30.66 -55.00
N VAL A 246 11.31 -29.51 -55.47
CA VAL A 246 11.13 -29.12 -56.86
C VAL A 246 12.50 -29.11 -57.54
N ASP A 247 12.62 -30.16 -58.30
CA ASP A 247 13.61 -30.38 -59.36
C ASP A 247 13.34 -29.40 -60.52
N GLY A 248 14.38 -28.90 -61.15
CA GLY A 248 14.26 -28.09 -62.34
C GLY A 248 15.57 -27.35 -62.61
N GLY A 249 16.50 -27.82 -63.21
CA GLY A 249 16.76 -28.19 -64.58
C GLY A 249 17.00 -27.00 -65.49
N GLY A 250 18.26 -26.79 -65.88
CA GLY A 250 18.64 -26.53 -67.23
C GLY A 250 18.90 -25.13 -67.73
N ALA A 251 20.14 -24.93 -68.07
CA ALA A 251 20.65 -24.34 -69.33
C ALA A 251 20.50 -22.82 -69.58
N GLY A 252 21.63 -22.22 -69.87
CA GLY A 252 21.77 -20.98 -70.61
C GLY A 252 22.96 -20.18 -70.16
#